data_2258fa225138f1372348c241d300ff95
#
_entry.id   2258fa225138f1372348c241d300ff95
#
_cell.length_a   1.000
_cell.length_b   1.000
_cell.length_c   1.000
_cell.angle_alpha   90.00
_cell.angle_beta   90.00
_cell.angle_gamma   90.00
#
_symmetry.space_group_name_H-M   'P 1'
#
loop_
_entity.id
_entity.type
_entity.pdbx_description
1 polymer ?
#
loop_
_entity_poly.entity_id
_entity_poly.type
_entity_poly.pdbx_seq_one_letter_code
_entity_poly.pdbx_strand_id
1 'polypeptide(L)'
;MRTRSPQSVALVAGLAAMALGFFSSAGAQDQVSSPDAKRLSTAVFAGGCFWCVEADFDKVDGVVSTVSGYTGGTVVNPTYKQVSHEKTGHYEAVKVTYDPDKVSYDALVDYYFHHIDPTDATGQFCDKGDSYRSAVFVANGDQREVVEAEIDMINASGVLGTPVVTQILDASTFWPAEDYHQDYYKKNPLKYRYYRTACGRDARVKNVWAGASSGH
;
A
#
# COMPACT_ATOMS: atom_id res chain seq x y z
N MET A 1 -9.09 -74.00 38.02
CA MET A 1 -10.36 -74.64 37.65
C MET A 1 -10.77 -74.01 36.33
N ARG A 2 -10.47 -74.61 35.22
CA ARG A 2 -11.23 -75.48 34.30
C ARG A 2 -12.74 -75.14 34.26
N THR A 3 -13.20 -74.63 33.10
CA THR A 3 -14.09 -75.39 32.22
C THR A 3 -14.16 -74.77 30.83
N ARG A 4 -14.19 -75.67 29.85
CA ARG A 4 -14.16 -75.55 28.41
C ARG A 4 -15.55 -75.30 27.85
N SER A 5 -15.62 -74.54 26.68
CA SER A 5 -16.23 -74.85 25.40
C SER A 5 -17.69 -75.36 25.34
N PRO A 6 -18.47 -75.17 24.28
CA PRO A 6 -18.08 -75.57 22.91
C PRO A 6 -18.50 -74.66 21.76
N GLN A 7 -17.93 -74.98 20.61
CA GLN A 7 -18.20 -74.54 19.27
C GLN A 7 -19.60 -74.86 18.77
N SER A 8 -20.18 -74.03 17.94
CA SER A 8 -21.20 -74.45 16.95
C SER A 8 -20.92 -73.80 15.63
N VAL A 9 -20.74 -74.69 14.65
CA VAL A 9 -20.59 -74.46 13.22
C VAL A 9 -21.97 -74.33 12.59
N ALA A 10 -22.20 -73.34 11.73
CA ALA A 10 -23.27 -73.33 10.77
C ALA A 10 -22.88 -72.52 9.54
N LEU A 11 -22.74 -73.15 8.59
CA LEU A 11 -22.92 -73.33 7.14
C LEU A 11 -23.43 -72.07 6.37
N VAL A 12 -22.60 -71.73 5.44
CA VAL A 12 -22.71 -71.20 4.06
C VAL A 12 -24.12 -71.00 3.49
N ALA A 13 -24.33 -69.79 2.96
CA ALA A 13 -25.11 -69.57 1.77
C ALA A 13 -24.53 -68.34 1.06
N GLY A 14 -23.99 -68.54 -0.12
CA GLY A 14 -23.49 -67.50 -1.00
C GLY A 14 -24.62 -66.72 -1.69
N LEU A 15 -24.44 -65.44 -1.78
CA LEU A 15 -25.16 -64.57 -2.74
C LEU A 15 -24.16 -63.67 -3.41
N ALA A 16 -23.90 -63.97 -4.67
CA ALA A 16 -23.14 -63.09 -5.56
C ALA A 16 -23.97 -61.83 -5.85
N ALA A 17 -23.55 -60.69 -5.31
CA ALA A 17 -24.06 -59.40 -5.71
C ALA A 17 -23.05 -58.76 -6.68
N MET A 18 -23.44 -58.67 -7.96
CA MET A 18 -22.77 -57.88 -8.97
C MET A 18 -22.78 -56.42 -8.55
N ALA A 19 -21.62 -55.89 -8.18
CA ALA A 19 -21.40 -54.44 -7.98
C ALA A 19 -21.24 -53.81 -9.37
N LEU A 20 -22.27 -53.14 -9.85
CA LEU A 20 -22.20 -52.15 -10.92
C LEU A 20 -21.36 -50.99 -10.44
N GLY A 21 -20.14 -50.89 -10.96
CA GLY A 21 -19.26 -49.76 -10.74
C GLY A 21 -19.80 -48.50 -11.40
N PHE A 22 -20.33 -47.58 -10.62
CA PHE A 22 -20.54 -46.23 -11.07
C PHE A 22 -19.18 -45.54 -11.09
N PHE A 23 -18.59 -45.41 -12.28
CA PHE A 23 -17.50 -44.48 -12.52
C PHE A 23 -18.08 -43.05 -12.41
N SER A 24 -17.95 -42.43 -11.25
CA SER A 24 -18.13 -40.99 -11.12
C SER A 24 -16.93 -40.31 -11.81
N SER A 25 -17.17 -39.84 -13.05
CA SER A 25 -16.30 -38.85 -13.67
C SER A 25 -16.31 -37.61 -12.83
N ALA A 26 -15.27 -37.42 -12.04
CA ALA A 26 -14.96 -36.11 -11.45
C ALA A 26 -14.66 -35.17 -12.63
N GLY A 27 -15.65 -34.42 -13.06
CA GLY A 27 -15.47 -33.31 -13.98
C GLY A 27 -14.51 -32.32 -13.33
N ALA A 28 -13.31 -32.18 -13.89
CA ALA A 28 -12.46 -31.05 -13.62
C ALA A 28 -13.28 -29.78 -13.97
N GLN A 29 -13.70 -29.06 -12.96
CA GLN A 29 -14.23 -27.72 -13.16
C GLN A 29 -13.02 -26.86 -13.54
N ASP A 30 -12.83 -26.66 -14.83
CA ASP A 30 -12.02 -25.57 -15.34
C ASP A 30 -12.58 -24.29 -14.71
N GLN A 31 -11.85 -23.76 -13.77
CA GLN A 31 -12.04 -22.40 -13.26
C GLN A 31 -11.73 -21.48 -14.44
N VAL A 32 -12.73 -21.19 -15.24
CA VAL A 32 -12.68 -20.12 -16.23
C VAL A 32 -12.55 -18.83 -15.41
N SER A 33 -11.30 -18.41 -15.20
CA SER A 33 -11.01 -17.08 -14.72
C SER A 33 -11.59 -16.10 -15.73
N SER A 34 -12.54 -15.29 -15.29
CA SER A 34 -13.18 -14.26 -16.11
C SER A 34 -12.09 -13.37 -16.72
N PRO A 35 -12.02 -13.19 -18.05
CA PRO A 35 -10.97 -12.43 -18.71
C PRO A 35 -10.97 -10.93 -18.39
N ASP A 36 -12.01 -10.42 -17.74
CA ASP A 36 -12.25 -8.99 -17.50
C ASP A 36 -12.00 -8.51 -16.05
N ALA A 37 -11.45 -9.32 -15.18
CA ALA A 37 -11.03 -8.81 -13.87
C ALA A 37 -9.76 -7.97 -14.03
N LYS A 38 -9.94 -6.66 -14.17
CA LYS A 38 -8.86 -5.68 -14.27
C LYS A 38 -7.87 -5.88 -13.12
N ARG A 39 -6.63 -6.18 -13.44
CA ARG A 39 -5.58 -6.47 -12.46
C ARG A 39 -5.06 -5.16 -11.88
N LEU A 40 -5.67 -4.69 -10.78
CA LEU A 40 -5.21 -3.51 -10.06
C LEU A 40 -3.97 -3.83 -9.23
N SER A 41 -3.10 -2.82 -9.08
CA SER A 41 -1.90 -2.85 -8.25
C SER A 41 -1.99 -1.85 -7.11
N THR A 42 -1.11 -1.97 -6.11
CA THR A 42 -1.07 -1.06 -4.96
C THR A 42 0.32 -0.53 -4.71
N ALA A 43 0.40 0.72 -4.24
CA ALA A 43 1.59 1.39 -3.76
C ALA A 43 1.28 2.11 -2.43
N VAL A 44 2.28 2.32 -1.58
CA VAL A 44 2.09 3.01 -0.29
C VAL A 44 3.17 4.07 -0.12
N PHE A 45 2.73 5.32 0.06
CA PHE A 45 3.58 6.50 0.17
C PHE A 45 3.29 7.29 1.44
N ALA A 46 4.33 7.71 2.14
CA ALA A 46 4.27 8.67 3.24
C ALA A 46 4.95 9.97 2.84
N GLY A 47 4.26 11.10 2.93
CA GLY A 47 4.76 12.40 2.45
C GLY A 47 4.25 13.57 3.30
N GLY A 48 4.29 13.43 4.64
CA GLY A 48 3.70 14.37 5.56
C GLY A 48 2.20 14.14 5.73
N CYS A 49 1.44 15.20 5.90
CA CYS A 49 0.00 15.11 6.06
C CYS A 49 -0.66 14.31 4.93
N PHE A 50 -1.29 13.19 5.28
CA PHE A 50 -1.93 12.29 4.32
C PHE A 50 -3.10 12.93 3.56
N TRP A 51 -3.78 13.97 4.09
CA TRP A 51 -4.79 14.71 3.31
C TRP A 51 -4.21 15.33 2.04
N CYS A 52 -2.95 15.80 2.10
CA CYS A 52 -2.28 16.38 0.94
C CYS A 52 -1.83 15.31 -0.03
N VAL A 53 -1.25 14.23 0.47
CA VAL A 53 -0.78 13.10 -0.35
C VAL A 53 -1.97 12.44 -1.07
N GLU A 54 -3.08 12.20 -0.36
CA GLU A 54 -4.33 11.69 -0.94
C GLU A 54 -4.85 12.61 -2.05
N ALA A 55 -4.97 13.92 -1.76
CA ALA A 55 -5.45 14.90 -2.74
C ALA A 55 -4.53 15.04 -3.96
N ASP A 56 -3.25 14.75 -3.84
CA ASP A 56 -2.32 14.78 -4.96
C ASP A 56 -2.46 13.51 -5.81
N PHE A 57 -2.47 12.31 -5.22
CA PHE A 57 -2.62 11.08 -5.97
C PHE A 57 -4.00 10.90 -6.63
N ASP A 58 -5.07 11.40 -6.03
CA ASP A 58 -6.42 11.37 -6.61
C ASP A 58 -6.54 12.13 -7.95
N LYS A 59 -5.54 12.95 -8.31
CA LYS A 59 -5.49 13.66 -9.58
C LYS A 59 -4.77 12.90 -10.69
N VAL A 60 -4.08 11.81 -10.34
CA VAL A 60 -3.29 11.04 -11.29
C VAL A 60 -4.21 10.15 -12.12
N ASP A 61 -4.20 10.31 -13.43
CA ASP A 61 -4.95 9.42 -14.31
C ASP A 61 -4.39 7.99 -14.20
N GLY A 62 -5.29 7.03 -14.01
CA GLY A 62 -4.93 5.64 -13.72
C GLY A 62 -4.98 5.27 -12.23
N VAL A 63 -4.99 6.23 -11.31
CA VAL A 63 -5.32 5.96 -9.91
C VAL A 63 -6.80 5.69 -9.78
N VAL A 64 -7.15 4.57 -9.16
CA VAL A 64 -8.53 4.09 -9.00
C VAL A 64 -9.10 4.49 -7.65
N SER A 65 -8.28 4.42 -6.60
CA SER A 65 -8.67 4.85 -5.25
C SER A 65 -7.44 5.09 -4.39
N THR A 66 -7.60 5.95 -3.40
CA THR A 66 -6.64 6.20 -2.34
C THR A 66 -7.27 5.92 -0.98
N VAL A 67 -6.45 5.56 0.00
CA VAL A 67 -6.87 5.39 1.39
C VAL A 67 -5.81 6.02 2.28
N SER A 68 -6.16 7.05 3.04
CA SER A 68 -5.32 7.61 4.10
C SER A 68 -5.23 6.65 5.29
N GLY A 69 -4.05 6.49 5.87
CA GLY A 69 -3.86 5.53 6.97
C GLY A 69 -2.49 5.61 7.63
N TYR A 70 -2.17 4.56 8.37
CA TYR A 70 -0.97 4.46 9.20
C TYR A 70 -0.23 3.16 8.89
N THR A 71 1.11 3.22 8.79
CA THR A 71 1.95 2.04 8.56
C THR A 71 3.36 2.25 9.10
N GLY A 72 4.16 1.20 9.16
CA GLY A 72 5.58 1.25 9.57
C GLY A 72 5.81 1.17 11.08
N GLY A 73 4.78 1.37 11.90
CA GLY A 73 4.88 1.32 13.36
C GLY A 73 4.51 -0.03 13.97
N THR A 74 4.50 -0.07 15.29
CA THR A 74 4.28 -1.31 16.07
C THR A 74 2.92 -1.39 16.77
N VAL A 75 2.21 -0.27 16.87
CA VAL A 75 0.89 -0.23 17.51
C VAL A 75 -0.16 -0.83 16.59
N VAL A 76 -0.90 -1.81 17.09
CA VAL A 76 -1.97 -2.48 16.35
C VAL A 76 -3.21 -1.60 16.35
N ASN A 77 -3.78 -1.36 15.16
CA ASN A 77 -4.96 -0.55 14.95
C ASN A 77 -4.87 0.82 15.67
N PRO A 78 -3.83 1.63 15.33
CA PRO A 78 -3.60 2.90 16.02
C PRO A 78 -4.69 3.91 15.69
N THR A 79 -4.93 4.83 16.62
CA THR A 79 -5.77 6.01 16.40
C THR A 79 -4.94 7.20 15.93
N TYR A 80 -5.57 8.18 15.27
CA TYR A 80 -4.91 9.43 14.90
C TYR A 80 -4.22 10.10 16.09
N LYS A 81 -4.89 10.13 17.26
CA LYS A 81 -4.31 10.72 18.48
C LYS A 81 -3.01 10.03 18.89
N GLN A 82 -2.95 8.71 18.79
CA GLN A 82 -1.73 7.97 19.12
C GLN A 82 -0.62 8.29 18.11
N VAL A 83 -0.89 8.22 16.82
CA VAL A 83 0.12 8.44 15.77
C VAL A 83 0.67 9.87 15.81
N SER A 84 -0.19 10.86 16.06
CA SER A 84 0.20 12.29 16.05
C SER A 84 0.84 12.80 17.35
N HIS A 85 0.69 12.08 18.48
CA HIS A 85 1.17 12.57 19.80
C HIS A 85 2.04 11.57 20.56
N GLU A 86 2.09 10.30 20.14
CA GLU A 86 2.84 9.25 20.82
C GLU A 86 3.93 8.67 19.91
N LYS A 87 4.92 8.00 20.49
CA LYS A 87 5.97 7.32 19.70
C LYS A 87 5.51 5.94 19.24
N THR A 88 4.59 5.90 18.29
CA THR A 88 4.05 4.66 17.74
C THR A 88 4.95 4.03 16.67
N GLY A 89 5.85 4.81 16.08
CA GLY A 89 6.65 4.44 14.91
C GLY A 89 5.87 4.50 13.59
N HIS A 90 4.56 4.74 13.62
CA HIS A 90 3.74 4.86 12.42
C HIS A 90 4.00 6.18 11.68
N TYR A 91 3.93 6.08 10.35
CA TYR A 91 3.85 7.20 9.43
C TYR A 91 2.38 7.45 9.06
N GLU A 92 2.01 8.72 8.86
CA GLU A 92 0.86 9.04 8.02
C GLU A 92 1.20 8.66 6.59
N ALA A 93 0.40 7.79 5.99
CA ALA A 93 0.65 7.25 4.66
C ALA A 93 -0.64 7.14 3.84
N VAL A 94 -0.49 7.07 2.53
CA VAL A 94 -1.59 6.82 1.60
C VAL A 94 -1.33 5.54 0.84
N LYS A 95 -2.31 4.63 0.87
CA LYS A 95 -2.34 3.46 0.01
C LYS A 95 -3.06 3.84 -1.29
N VAL A 96 -2.33 3.77 -2.39
CA VAL A 96 -2.79 4.08 -3.75
C VAL A 96 -3.10 2.78 -4.46
N THR A 97 -4.35 2.60 -4.92
CA THR A 97 -4.74 1.52 -5.82
C THR A 97 -4.81 2.07 -7.23
N TYR A 98 -4.11 1.46 -8.16
CA TYR A 98 -3.98 1.97 -9.52
C TYR A 98 -4.10 0.87 -10.57
N ASP A 99 -4.39 1.30 -11.79
CA ASP A 99 -4.46 0.50 -12.99
C ASP A 99 -3.10 0.53 -13.70
N PRO A 100 -2.33 -0.57 -13.69
CA PRO A 100 -1.00 -0.61 -14.28
C PRO A 100 -1.00 -0.47 -15.81
N ASP A 101 -2.15 -0.65 -16.47
CA ASP A 101 -2.30 -0.42 -17.91
C ASP A 101 -2.45 1.07 -18.24
N LYS A 102 -2.68 1.94 -17.23
CA LYS A 102 -2.83 3.38 -17.39
C LYS A 102 -1.69 4.19 -16.79
N VAL A 103 -1.19 3.78 -15.64
CA VAL A 103 -0.08 4.43 -14.96
C VAL A 103 0.85 3.37 -14.37
N SER A 104 2.16 3.49 -14.63
CA SER A 104 3.17 2.57 -14.08
C SER A 104 3.52 2.92 -12.64
N TYR A 105 4.13 1.97 -11.93
CA TYR A 105 4.67 2.23 -10.60
C TYR A 105 5.76 3.30 -10.62
N ASP A 106 6.64 3.28 -11.64
CA ASP A 106 7.69 4.27 -11.85
C ASP A 106 7.12 5.68 -11.95
N ALA A 107 6.05 5.86 -12.75
CA ALA A 107 5.39 7.15 -12.89
C ALA A 107 4.74 7.63 -11.57
N LEU A 108 4.25 6.72 -10.73
CA LEU A 108 3.74 7.06 -9.40
C LEU A 108 4.86 7.46 -8.44
N VAL A 109 6.03 6.82 -8.53
CA VAL A 109 7.22 7.14 -7.72
C VAL A 109 7.78 8.51 -8.13
N ASP A 110 7.94 8.79 -9.43
CA ASP A 110 8.33 10.10 -9.95
C ASP A 110 7.36 11.19 -9.49
N TYR A 111 6.05 10.95 -9.68
CA TYR A 111 5.01 11.88 -9.23
C TYR A 111 5.11 12.15 -7.72
N TYR A 112 5.33 11.12 -6.91
CA TYR A 112 5.47 11.25 -5.47
C TYR A 112 6.64 12.18 -5.10
N PHE A 113 7.85 11.94 -5.66
CA PHE A 113 9.01 12.76 -5.36
C PHE A 113 8.80 14.23 -5.72
N HIS A 114 8.15 14.50 -6.84
CA HIS A 114 7.83 15.86 -7.29
C HIS A 114 6.71 16.55 -6.48
N HIS A 115 6.09 15.87 -5.50
CA HIS A 115 5.05 16.41 -4.64
C HIS A 115 5.42 16.43 -3.15
N ILE A 116 6.68 16.15 -2.81
CA ILE A 116 7.23 16.24 -1.46
C ILE A 116 8.47 17.13 -1.43
N ASP A 117 8.99 17.38 -0.22
CA ASP A 117 10.37 17.83 -0.02
C ASP A 117 11.24 16.63 0.33
N PRO A 118 11.97 16.04 -0.63
CA PRO A 118 12.75 14.85 -0.37
C PRO A 118 14.02 15.13 0.45
N THR A 119 14.30 16.39 0.82
CA THR A 119 15.46 16.81 1.59
C THR A 119 15.14 17.03 3.08
N ASP A 120 13.88 16.93 3.49
CA ASP A 120 13.46 17.17 4.88
C ASP A 120 13.40 15.84 5.67
N ALA A 121 14.38 15.61 6.52
CA ALA A 121 14.48 14.42 7.38
C ALA A 121 13.58 14.47 8.62
N THR A 122 12.98 15.64 8.95
CA THR A 122 12.29 15.88 10.22
C THR A 122 10.77 15.89 10.13
N GLY A 123 10.25 15.79 8.92
CA GLY A 123 8.83 15.86 8.61
C GLY A 123 8.61 16.33 7.18
N GLN A 124 7.49 17.02 6.93
CA GLN A 124 7.22 17.64 5.65
C GLN A 124 6.54 18.99 5.84
N PHE A 125 7.11 20.02 5.25
CA PHE A 125 6.57 21.39 5.28
C PHE A 125 6.35 21.91 6.70
N CYS A 126 5.11 22.22 7.10
CA CYS A 126 4.78 22.67 8.45
C CYS A 126 4.60 21.52 9.44
N ASP A 127 4.44 20.29 8.98
CA ASP A 127 4.24 19.13 9.85
C ASP A 127 5.58 18.52 10.21
N LYS A 128 5.90 18.50 11.50
CA LYS A 128 7.15 18.00 12.03
C LYS A 128 6.91 16.84 12.99
N GLY A 129 7.82 15.89 12.99
CA GLY A 129 7.77 14.70 13.82
C GLY A 129 7.81 13.41 13.00
N ASP A 130 7.98 12.29 13.72
CA ASP A 130 8.27 10.99 13.14
C ASP A 130 7.17 10.49 12.18
N SER A 131 5.90 10.79 12.46
CA SER A 131 4.77 10.40 11.64
C SER A 131 4.67 11.15 10.31
N TYR A 132 5.35 12.28 10.16
CA TYR A 132 5.29 13.15 8.99
C TYR A 132 6.52 13.06 8.08
N ARG A 133 7.47 12.19 8.38
CA ARG A 133 8.63 11.95 7.49
C ARG A 133 8.20 11.34 6.17
N SER A 134 9.02 11.56 5.13
CA SER A 134 8.81 10.94 3.82
C SER A 134 9.34 9.51 3.80
N ALA A 135 8.57 8.60 3.20
CA ALA A 135 8.97 7.22 2.97
C ALA A 135 8.15 6.58 1.85
N VAL A 136 8.76 5.62 1.16
CA VAL A 136 8.07 4.69 0.25
C VAL A 136 8.10 3.30 0.87
N PHE A 137 6.92 2.67 1.03
CA PHE A 137 6.78 1.34 1.56
C PHE A 137 6.69 0.33 0.40
N VAL A 138 7.73 -0.45 0.20
CA VAL A 138 7.88 -1.36 -0.94
C VAL A 138 7.41 -2.77 -0.60
N ALA A 139 6.58 -3.36 -1.45
CA ALA A 139 6.00 -4.68 -1.24
C ALA A 139 6.90 -5.83 -1.73
N ASN A 140 7.87 -5.54 -2.60
CA ASN A 140 8.77 -6.52 -3.21
C ASN A 140 10.06 -5.86 -3.74
N GLY A 141 10.96 -6.69 -4.28
CA GLY A 141 12.24 -6.26 -4.83
C GLY A 141 12.09 -5.33 -6.03
N ASP A 142 11.13 -5.62 -6.93
CA ASP A 142 10.93 -4.81 -8.14
C ASP A 142 10.53 -3.37 -7.77
N GLN A 143 9.63 -3.19 -6.80
CA GLN A 143 9.28 -1.87 -6.29
C GLN A 143 10.48 -1.17 -5.65
N ARG A 144 11.31 -1.91 -4.93
CA ARG A 144 12.52 -1.36 -4.29
C ARG A 144 13.49 -0.85 -5.34
N GLU A 145 13.78 -1.64 -6.37
CA GLU A 145 14.69 -1.27 -7.45
C GLU A 145 14.24 0.02 -8.17
N VAL A 146 12.94 0.17 -8.40
CA VAL A 146 12.38 1.38 -9.01
C VAL A 146 12.62 2.60 -8.11
N VAL A 147 12.35 2.51 -6.81
CA VAL A 147 12.52 3.64 -5.88
C VAL A 147 14.00 3.99 -5.71
N GLU A 148 14.87 2.99 -5.63
CA GLU A 148 16.32 3.19 -5.55
C GLU A 148 16.85 3.89 -6.81
N ALA A 149 16.44 3.43 -8.00
CA ALA A 149 16.83 4.05 -9.27
C ALA A 149 16.37 5.51 -9.37
N GLU A 150 15.14 5.82 -8.92
CA GLU A 150 14.61 7.19 -8.90
C GLU A 150 15.42 8.09 -7.95
N ILE A 151 15.73 7.62 -6.74
CA ILE A 151 16.57 8.36 -5.79
C ILE A 151 17.98 8.61 -6.38
N ASP A 152 18.55 7.62 -7.04
CA ASP A 152 19.85 7.75 -7.66
C ASP A 152 19.85 8.77 -8.81
N MET A 153 18.80 8.77 -9.64
CA MET A 153 18.61 9.77 -10.71
C MET A 153 18.47 11.19 -10.14
N ILE A 154 17.65 11.37 -9.11
CA ILE A 154 17.48 12.68 -8.45
C ILE A 154 18.80 13.15 -7.85
N ASN A 155 19.52 12.30 -7.14
CA ASN A 155 20.81 12.64 -6.54
C ASN A 155 21.88 12.97 -7.61
N ALA A 156 21.95 12.18 -8.68
CA ALA A 156 22.90 12.39 -9.78
C ALA A 156 22.62 13.68 -10.56
N SER A 157 21.36 14.11 -10.64
CA SER A 157 20.99 15.38 -11.30
C SER A 157 21.50 16.61 -10.56
N GLY A 158 21.74 16.49 -9.25
CA GLY A 158 22.14 17.62 -8.40
C GLY A 158 21.06 18.70 -8.19
N VAL A 159 19.85 18.50 -8.71
CA VAL A 159 18.75 19.49 -8.69
C VAL A 159 18.38 19.96 -7.29
N LEU A 160 18.45 19.06 -6.31
CA LEU A 160 18.08 19.36 -4.92
C LEU A 160 19.21 20.06 -4.14
N GLY A 161 20.44 20.03 -4.62
CA GLY A 161 21.61 20.57 -3.92
C GLY A 161 22.05 19.78 -2.68
N THR A 162 21.25 18.82 -2.22
CA THR A 162 21.51 17.91 -1.08
C THR A 162 20.94 16.53 -1.40
N PRO A 163 21.47 15.46 -0.82
CA PRO A 163 20.94 14.12 -1.05
C PRO A 163 19.48 13.97 -0.62
N VAL A 164 18.77 13.08 -1.31
CA VAL A 164 17.45 12.61 -0.91
C VAL A 164 17.55 11.88 0.43
N VAL A 165 16.66 12.23 1.38
CA VAL A 165 16.57 11.62 2.72
C VAL A 165 15.30 10.77 2.90
N THR A 166 14.45 10.71 1.88
CA THR A 166 13.26 9.84 1.86
C THR A 166 13.65 8.38 2.07
N GLN A 167 12.98 7.71 2.99
CA GLN A 167 13.29 6.33 3.36
C GLN A 167 12.61 5.33 2.43
N ILE A 168 13.29 4.20 2.15
CA ILE A 168 12.72 3.02 1.51
C ILE A 168 12.53 1.97 2.60
N LEU A 169 11.30 1.66 2.93
CA LEU A 169 10.93 0.73 4.00
C LEU A 169 10.16 -0.46 3.43
N ASP A 170 10.33 -1.63 4.03
CA ASP A 170 9.51 -2.78 3.67
C ASP A 170 8.05 -2.54 4.05
N ALA A 171 7.14 -2.99 3.19
CA ALA A 171 5.71 -2.92 3.45
C ALA A 171 5.37 -3.68 4.73
N SER A 172 4.57 -3.05 5.56
CA SER A 172 4.02 -3.64 6.79
C SER A 172 2.50 -3.48 6.81
N THR A 173 1.85 -3.91 7.90
CA THR A 173 0.40 -3.76 8.03
C THR A 173 0.00 -2.30 7.85
N PHE A 174 -0.91 -2.07 6.92
CA PHE A 174 -1.52 -0.77 6.70
C PHE A 174 -2.86 -0.69 7.45
N TRP A 175 -2.98 0.30 8.30
CA TRP A 175 -4.17 0.58 9.11
C TRP A 175 -4.89 1.79 8.51
N PRO A 176 -6.10 1.62 7.94
CA PRO A 176 -6.88 2.77 7.47
C PRO A 176 -7.12 3.78 8.59
N ALA A 177 -6.95 5.06 8.30
CA ALA A 177 -7.31 6.12 9.23
C ALA A 177 -8.84 6.23 9.33
N GLU A 178 -9.29 6.94 10.35
CA GLU A 178 -10.71 7.14 10.65
C GLU A 178 -11.43 7.81 9.47
N ASP A 179 -12.72 7.51 9.29
CA ASP A 179 -13.52 7.94 8.14
C ASP A 179 -13.52 9.46 7.89
N TYR A 180 -13.36 10.25 8.95
CA TYR A 180 -13.31 11.72 8.81
C TYR A 180 -12.02 12.22 8.16
N HIS A 181 -10.98 11.39 8.08
CA HIS A 181 -9.74 11.69 7.36
C HIS A 181 -9.80 11.33 5.88
N GLN A 182 -10.62 10.35 5.48
CA GLN A 182 -10.74 9.93 4.09
C GLN A 182 -11.40 11.03 3.27
N ASP A 183 -10.86 11.32 2.07
CA ASP A 183 -11.36 12.38 1.17
C ASP A 183 -11.49 13.75 1.87
N TYR A 184 -10.60 14.04 2.82
CA TYR A 184 -10.73 15.27 3.62
C TYR A 184 -10.82 16.54 2.76
N TYR A 185 -10.05 16.61 1.69
CA TYR A 185 -10.04 17.74 0.77
C TYR A 185 -11.37 17.91 0.01
N LYS A 186 -12.12 16.81 -0.23
CA LYS A 186 -13.46 16.83 -0.83
C LYS A 186 -14.53 17.21 0.20
N LYS A 187 -14.43 16.64 1.41
CA LYS A 187 -15.39 16.85 2.50
C LYS A 187 -15.25 18.24 3.15
N ASN A 188 -14.04 18.79 3.20
CA ASN A 188 -13.71 20.06 3.88
C ASN A 188 -12.88 21.00 2.99
N PRO A 189 -13.33 21.38 1.79
CA PRO A 189 -12.49 22.04 0.78
C PRO A 189 -11.90 23.38 1.22
N LEU A 190 -12.63 24.17 1.99
CA LEU A 190 -12.13 25.46 2.47
C LEU A 190 -11.07 25.31 3.55
N LYS A 191 -11.29 24.40 4.52
CA LYS A 191 -10.32 24.12 5.60
C LYS A 191 -9.05 23.50 5.02
N TYR A 192 -9.20 22.54 4.09
CA TYR A 192 -8.07 21.91 3.43
C TYR A 192 -7.23 22.93 2.64
N ARG A 193 -7.86 23.79 1.84
CA ARG A 193 -7.16 24.81 1.05
C ARG A 193 -6.39 25.78 1.97
N TYR A 194 -7.05 26.24 3.04
CA TYR A 194 -6.40 27.10 4.01
C TYR A 194 -5.17 26.42 4.63
N TYR A 195 -5.34 25.18 5.10
CA TYR A 195 -4.24 24.39 5.68
C TYR A 195 -3.08 24.21 4.69
N ARG A 196 -3.33 23.70 3.47
CA ARG A 196 -2.31 23.46 2.44
C ARG A 196 -1.54 24.75 2.08
N THR A 197 -2.25 25.87 1.95
CA THR A 197 -1.64 27.17 1.64
C THR A 197 -0.83 27.70 2.83
N ALA A 198 -1.37 27.67 4.04
CA ALA A 198 -0.68 28.15 5.23
C ALA A 198 0.57 27.31 5.55
N CYS A 199 0.53 26.02 5.29
CA CYS A 199 1.64 25.08 5.40
C CYS A 199 2.75 25.33 4.36
N GLY A 200 2.45 26.05 3.29
CA GLY A 200 3.42 26.42 2.26
C GLY A 200 3.88 25.25 1.38
N ARG A 201 3.14 24.12 1.35
CA ARG A 201 3.52 22.91 0.64
C ARG A 201 3.86 23.17 -0.83
N ASP A 202 2.94 23.76 -1.59
CA ASP A 202 3.11 23.96 -3.03
C ASP A 202 4.26 24.93 -3.35
N ALA A 203 4.44 25.98 -2.53
CA ALA A 203 5.56 26.91 -2.66
C ALA A 203 6.91 26.24 -2.40
N ARG A 204 6.97 25.40 -1.34
CA ARG A 204 8.21 24.68 -1.02
C ARG A 204 8.55 23.64 -2.10
N VAL A 205 7.61 22.84 -2.56
CA VAL A 205 7.80 21.89 -3.68
C VAL A 205 8.33 22.63 -4.90
N LYS A 206 7.68 23.73 -5.31
CA LYS A 206 8.15 24.54 -6.44
C LYS A 206 9.60 25.02 -6.25
N ASN A 207 9.97 25.44 -5.05
CA ASN A 207 11.32 25.93 -4.78
C ASN A 207 12.37 24.82 -4.77
N VAL A 208 12.04 23.65 -4.23
CA VAL A 208 12.93 22.48 -4.19
C VAL A 208 13.26 22.00 -5.60
N TRP A 209 12.26 22.00 -6.48
CA TRP A 209 12.39 21.52 -7.85
C TRP A 209 12.64 22.62 -8.89
N ALA A 210 12.92 23.86 -8.46
CA ALA A 210 13.10 25.00 -9.38
C ALA A 210 14.27 24.81 -10.36
N GLY A 211 15.30 24.05 -9.97
CA GLY A 211 16.45 23.70 -10.83
C GLY A 211 16.12 22.70 -11.95
N ALA A 212 15.08 21.88 -11.79
CA ALA A 212 14.67 20.88 -12.78
C ALA A 212 14.04 21.51 -14.04
N SER A 213 13.46 22.72 -13.91
CA SER A 213 12.74 23.40 -15.00
C SER A 213 13.66 24.06 -16.04
N SER A 214 14.98 24.10 -15.81
CA SER A 214 15.95 24.80 -16.68
C SER A 214 16.73 23.89 -17.64
N GLY A 215 16.37 22.61 -17.71
CA GLY A 215 17.10 21.57 -18.46
C GLY A 215 16.36 20.93 -19.64
N HIS A 216 15.28 21.55 -20.17
CA HIS A 216 14.58 21.07 -21.39
C HIS A 216 14.49 22.17 -22.42
#